data_2d189cce3d5708d8403a33e39167f36a
#
_entry.id   2d189cce3d5708d8403a33e39167f36a
#
_cell.length_a   1.000
_cell.length_b   1.000
_cell.length_c   1.000
_cell.angle_alpha   90.00
_cell.angle_beta   90.00
_cell.angle_gamma   90.00
#
_symmetry.space_group_name_H-M   'P 1'
#
loop_
_entity.id
_entity.type
_entity.pdbx_description
1 polymer ?
#
loop_
_entity_poly.entity_id
_entity_poly.type
_entity_poly.pdbx_seq_one_letter_code
_entity_poly.pdbx_strand_id
1 'polypeptide(L)'
;MSSHVGPWQKRRIQLYLMNYHNKMKKIFTLALLLACGLPAAYAQNDNEVDETLQFVDAAGTVVPDGSVVNVTKAESDPFGEGVMLSAGLFVKNTTDEQVGTRATWKITNIPGGDVQFCYPSACLTNNEVGEYTTANGLLAGNEKVDLRTEWIPGEDVYGTASVVYQLYLLEYSMGLGKVNYGDVIGYGPTITVNYIYPDPSGIREASSTTVNRVVERYNASGERISNPVKGVNILKMEDGSVRKVVVR
;
A
#
# COMPACT_ATOMS: atom_id res chain seq x y z
N MET A 1 -51.04 -9.76 36.18
CA MET A 1 -49.74 -10.31 35.80
C MET A 1 -48.86 -9.17 35.26
N SER A 2 -47.99 -8.65 36.09
CA SER A 2 -47.09 -7.53 35.68
C SER A 2 -45.76 -8.13 35.22
N SER A 3 -45.48 -8.00 33.95
CA SER A 3 -44.22 -8.50 33.37
C SER A 3 -43.05 -7.49 33.69
N HIS A 4 -42.21 -7.87 34.61
CA HIS A 4 -40.98 -7.15 34.92
C HIS A 4 -39.97 -7.34 33.78
N VAL A 5 -39.76 -6.29 33.01
CA VAL A 5 -38.71 -6.24 32.00
C VAL A 5 -37.39 -6.00 32.73
N GLY A 6 -36.45 -6.96 32.64
CA GLY A 6 -35.18 -6.91 33.31
C GLY A 6 -34.25 -5.80 32.82
N PRO A 7 -33.26 -5.40 33.64
CA PRO A 7 -32.36 -4.24 33.35
C PRO A 7 -31.57 -4.38 32.05
N TRP A 8 -31.33 -5.57 31.57
CA TRP A 8 -30.64 -5.86 30.28
C TRP A 8 -31.48 -5.55 29.06
N GLN A 9 -32.82 -5.76 29.12
CA GLN A 9 -33.72 -5.40 28.04
C GLN A 9 -33.89 -3.89 27.90
N LYS A 10 -33.87 -3.15 29.01
CA LYS A 10 -33.96 -1.69 28.99
C LYS A 10 -32.73 -1.05 28.34
N ARG A 11 -31.51 -1.58 28.54
CA ARG A 11 -30.28 -1.10 27.88
C ARG A 11 -30.31 -1.32 26.35
N ARG A 12 -30.79 -2.48 25.87
CA ARG A 12 -30.90 -2.74 24.45
C ARG A 12 -31.89 -1.78 23.76
N ILE A 13 -33.00 -1.50 24.38
CA ILE A 13 -34.00 -0.57 23.84
C ILE A 13 -33.46 0.87 23.79
N GLN A 14 -32.68 1.28 24.80
CA GLN A 14 -32.07 2.62 24.81
C GLN A 14 -30.99 2.79 23.74
N LEU A 15 -30.16 1.77 23.49
CA LEU A 15 -29.17 1.77 22.41
C LEU A 15 -29.84 1.78 21.02
N TYR A 16 -30.95 1.07 20.87
CA TYR A 16 -31.70 1.07 19.60
C TYR A 16 -32.37 2.44 19.32
N LEU A 17 -32.88 3.09 20.35
CA LEU A 17 -33.49 4.41 20.23
C LEU A 17 -32.45 5.53 19.99
N MET A 18 -31.26 5.43 20.59
CA MET A 18 -30.17 6.37 20.33
C MET A 18 -29.65 6.28 18.90
N ASN A 19 -29.48 5.05 18.37
CA ASN A 19 -29.10 4.86 16.96
C ASN A 19 -30.17 5.34 15.99
N TYR A 20 -31.44 5.15 16.31
CA TYR A 20 -32.55 5.65 15.48
C TYR A 20 -32.60 7.18 15.46
N HIS A 21 -32.35 7.83 16.60
CA HIS A 21 -32.35 9.29 16.71
C HIS A 21 -31.19 9.95 15.95
N ASN A 22 -30.02 9.33 15.93
CA ASN A 22 -28.88 9.78 15.14
C ASN A 22 -29.09 9.59 13.61
N LYS A 23 -29.77 8.50 13.20
CA LYS A 23 -30.17 8.33 11.80
C LYS A 23 -31.17 9.37 11.33
N MET A 24 -32.14 9.74 12.15
CA MET A 24 -33.15 10.76 11.81
C MET A 24 -32.54 12.16 11.69
N LYS A 25 -31.54 12.54 12.51
CA LYS A 25 -30.85 13.83 12.40
C LYS A 25 -30.09 13.98 11.09
N LYS A 26 -29.51 12.90 10.58
CA LYS A 26 -28.81 12.90 9.25
C LYS A 26 -29.75 13.05 8.05
N ILE A 27 -31.01 12.65 8.17
CA ILE A 27 -31.99 12.75 7.09
C ILE A 27 -32.57 14.17 6.99
N PHE A 28 -32.71 14.90 8.10
CA PHE A 28 -33.24 16.28 8.10
C PHE A 28 -32.27 17.34 7.60
N THR A 29 -30.95 17.08 7.66
CA THR A 29 -29.94 18.01 7.13
C THR A 29 -29.77 17.88 5.61
N LEU A 30 -30.26 16.81 4.98
CA LEU A 30 -30.11 16.57 3.54
C LEU A 30 -31.23 17.23 2.69
N ALA A 31 -32.29 17.73 3.33
CA ALA A 31 -33.46 18.26 2.61
C ALA A 31 -33.41 19.78 2.34
N LEU A 32 -32.37 20.50 2.80
CA LEU A 32 -32.32 21.97 2.70
C LEU A 32 -31.24 22.51 1.74
N LEU A 33 -30.59 21.69 0.92
CA LEU A 33 -29.52 22.08 -0.01
C LEU A 33 -29.80 21.77 -1.49
N LEU A 34 -31.06 21.73 -1.90
CA LEU A 34 -31.45 21.46 -3.30
C LEU A 34 -31.83 22.74 -4.04
N ALA A 35 -31.01 23.77 -4.01
CA ALA A 35 -31.22 24.96 -4.85
C ALA A 35 -29.91 25.71 -5.13
N CYS A 36 -28.88 25.06 -5.65
CA CYS A 36 -27.81 25.73 -6.40
C CYS A 36 -27.08 24.66 -7.21
N GLY A 37 -27.08 24.80 -8.53
CA GLY A 37 -26.44 23.87 -9.44
C GLY A 37 -24.95 23.71 -9.12
N LEU A 38 -24.57 22.50 -8.75
CA LEU A 38 -23.18 22.11 -8.56
C LEU A 38 -22.82 21.02 -9.59
N PRO A 39 -21.59 21.04 -10.11
CA PRO A 39 -21.11 20.02 -11.01
C PRO A 39 -21.12 18.66 -10.31
N ALA A 40 -21.32 17.59 -11.09
CA ALA A 40 -21.35 16.22 -10.59
C ALA A 40 -20.14 15.96 -9.69
N ALA A 41 -20.38 15.94 -8.38
CA ALA A 41 -19.42 15.40 -7.43
C ALA A 41 -19.34 13.90 -7.69
N TYR A 42 -18.16 13.43 -8.06
CA TYR A 42 -17.84 12.01 -8.00
C TYR A 42 -18.22 11.52 -6.61
N ALA A 43 -19.03 10.47 -6.55
CA ALA A 43 -19.29 9.77 -5.31
C ALA A 43 -17.95 9.22 -4.82
N GLN A 44 -17.28 9.93 -3.91
CA GLN A 44 -16.30 9.33 -3.03
C GLN A 44 -17.06 8.27 -2.24
N ASN A 45 -16.61 7.05 -2.34
CA ASN A 45 -16.98 6.00 -1.40
C ASN A 45 -16.37 6.43 -0.06
N ASP A 46 -17.12 7.18 0.74
CA ASP A 46 -16.77 7.52 2.13
C ASP A 46 -16.95 6.27 3.01
N ASN A 47 -16.22 5.20 2.70
CA ASN A 47 -15.95 4.17 3.68
C ASN A 47 -14.87 4.77 4.59
N GLU A 48 -15.28 5.25 5.76
CA GLU A 48 -14.36 5.65 6.82
C GLU A 48 -13.36 4.52 7.06
N VAL A 49 -12.07 4.85 7.01
CA VAL A 49 -11.00 3.87 7.24
C VAL A 49 -11.12 3.38 8.68
N ASP A 50 -11.18 2.07 8.86
CA ASP A 50 -11.21 1.44 10.17
C ASP A 50 -9.79 1.38 10.75
N GLU A 51 -9.55 2.07 11.85
CA GLU A 51 -8.23 2.18 12.49
C GLU A 51 -7.97 1.07 13.54
N THR A 52 -8.82 0.06 13.63
CA THR A 52 -8.61 -1.11 14.51
C THR A 52 -7.29 -1.80 14.21
N LEU A 53 -6.94 -1.88 12.92
CA LEU A 53 -5.65 -2.36 12.44
C LEU A 53 -4.87 -1.20 11.84
N GLN A 54 -3.60 -1.08 12.18
CA GLN A 54 -2.73 -0.03 11.68
C GLN A 54 -1.42 -0.61 11.15
N PHE A 55 -0.92 -0.04 10.06
CA PHE A 55 0.48 -0.23 9.67
C PHE A 55 1.35 0.59 10.60
N VAL A 56 2.42 0.00 11.11
CA VAL A 56 3.39 0.67 11.97
C VAL A 56 4.81 0.30 11.55
N ASP A 57 5.78 1.16 11.86
CA ASP A 57 7.20 0.86 11.71
C ASP A 57 7.74 -0.01 12.88
N ALA A 58 9.04 -0.32 12.85
CA ALA A 58 9.69 -1.10 13.90
C ALA A 58 9.60 -0.42 15.28
N ALA A 59 9.61 0.92 15.35
CA ALA A 59 9.47 1.70 16.56
C ALA A 59 8.01 1.76 17.06
N GLY A 60 7.04 1.33 16.25
CA GLY A 60 5.62 1.40 16.54
C GLY A 60 4.97 2.72 16.11
N THR A 61 5.67 3.53 15.31
CA THR A 61 5.11 4.75 14.72
C THR A 61 4.10 4.37 13.64
N VAL A 62 2.92 4.98 13.69
CA VAL A 62 1.86 4.72 12.71
C VAL A 62 2.28 5.21 11.33
N VAL A 63 2.09 4.36 10.32
CA VAL A 63 2.16 4.72 8.91
C VAL A 63 0.74 5.05 8.47
N PRO A 64 0.41 6.32 8.23
CA PRO A 64 -0.96 6.76 7.93
C PRO A 64 -1.53 6.12 6.66
N ASP A 65 -2.86 6.06 6.58
CA ASP A 65 -3.56 5.67 5.36
C ASP A 65 -3.14 6.53 4.16
N GLY A 66 -3.03 5.90 2.99
CA GLY A 66 -2.57 6.53 1.76
C GLY A 66 -1.06 6.81 1.68
N SER A 67 -0.27 6.43 2.71
CA SER A 67 1.18 6.67 2.71
C SER A 67 1.90 5.92 1.60
N VAL A 68 2.99 6.55 1.13
CA VAL A 68 3.95 5.94 0.20
C VAL A 68 5.28 5.72 0.93
N VAL A 69 5.68 4.46 1.05
CA VAL A 69 6.94 4.04 1.67
C VAL A 69 7.94 3.70 0.57
N ASN A 70 9.10 4.36 0.56
CA ASN A 70 10.17 4.07 -0.41
C ASN A 70 11.28 3.28 0.29
N VAL A 71 11.54 2.07 -0.21
CA VAL A 71 12.59 1.16 0.25
C VAL A 71 13.75 1.20 -0.74
N THR A 72 14.90 1.68 -0.30
CA THR A 72 16.08 1.83 -1.16
C THR A 72 17.28 1.00 -0.67
N LYS A 73 17.17 0.44 0.54
CA LYS A 73 18.23 -0.37 1.14
C LYS A 73 18.05 -1.82 0.70
N ALA A 74 19.02 -2.33 -0.05
CA ALA A 74 19.13 -3.74 -0.35
C ALA A 74 19.99 -4.43 0.73
N GLU A 75 19.55 -5.60 1.15
CA GLU A 75 20.24 -6.47 2.11
C GLU A 75 20.50 -7.83 1.44
N SER A 76 21.42 -8.63 1.98
CA SER A 76 21.61 -10.00 1.49
C SER A 76 20.37 -10.83 1.83
N ASP A 77 19.86 -11.59 0.85
CA ASP A 77 18.78 -12.53 1.10
C ASP A 77 19.27 -13.64 2.06
N PRO A 78 18.65 -13.79 3.24
CA PRO A 78 19.06 -14.81 4.21
C PRO A 78 18.72 -16.25 3.78
N PHE A 79 17.90 -16.42 2.74
CA PHE A 79 17.41 -17.71 2.28
C PHE A 79 17.89 -18.08 0.86
N GLY A 80 18.62 -17.19 0.19
CA GLY A 80 19.06 -17.35 -1.19
C GLY A 80 20.38 -16.66 -1.50
N GLU A 81 20.84 -16.81 -2.74
CA GLU A 81 21.94 -16.05 -3.30
C GLU A 81 21.37 -14.80 -3.96
N GLY A 82 21.61 -13.62 -3.40
CA GLY A 82 21.12 -12.38 -3.98
C GLY A 82 20.85 -11.28 -2.96
N VAL A 83 19.97 -10.37 -3.34
CA VAL A 83 19.55 -9.24 -2.51
C VAL A 83 18.06 -9.26 -2.29
N MET A 84 17.65 -8.66 -1.19
CA MET A 84 16.28 -8.48 -0.77
C MET A 84 16.08 -7.02 -0.33
N LEU A 85 14.96 -6.42 -0.67
CA LEU A 85 14.53 -5.14 -0.15
C LEU A 85 13.33 -5.38 0.76
N SER A 86 13.49 -5.14 2.07
CA SER A 86 12.43 -5.31 3.06
C SER A 86 11.89 -3.97 3.52
N ALA A 87 10.57 -3.84 3.60
CA ALA A 87 9.94 -2.60 4.07
C ALA A 87 10.01 -2.41 5.59
N GLY A 88 10.26 -3.47 6.37
CA GLY A 88 10.37 -3.40 7.83
C GLY A 88 9.08 -2.90 8.50
N LEU A 89 7.93 -3.25 7.96
CA LEU A 89 6.63 -2.84 8.44
C LEU A 89 5.97 -3.93 9.30
N PHE A 90 5.07 -3.48 10.15
CA PHE A 90 4.28 -4.33 11.05
C PHE A 90 2.81 -3.97 10.92
N VAL A 91 1.94 -4.90 11.30
CA VAL A 91 0.52 -4.63 11.57
C VAL A 91 0.27 -4.69 13.06
N LYS A 92 -0.40 -3.69 13.59
CA LYS A 92 -0.79 -3.61 14.99
C LYS A 92 -2.30 -3.63 15.13
N ASN A 93 -2.82 -4.51 15.98
CA ASN A 93 -4.18 -4.40 16.50
C ASN A 93 -4.18 -3.35 17.62
N THR A 94 -4.97 -2.29 17.46
CA THR A 94 -5.01 -1.16 18.41
C THR A 94 -6.00 -1.38 19.56
N THR A 95 -6.79 -2.44 19.51
CA THR A 95 -7.80 -2.78 20.51
C THR A 95 -7.28 -3.82 21.50
N ASP A 96 -7.96 -3.97 22.63
CA ASP A 96 -7.68 -5.00 23.64
C ASP A 96 -8.28 -6.38 23.27
N GLU A 97 -9.10 -6.43 22.21
CA GLU A 97 -9.81 -7.64 21.79
C GLU A 97 -9.13 -8.30 20.61
N GLN A 98 -9.29 -9.62 20.49
CA GLN A 98 -8.86 -10.34 19.30
C GLN A 98 -9.76 -10.01 18.13
N VAL A 99 -9.17 -9.85 16.94
CA VAL A 99 -9.88 -9.55 15.71
C VAL A 99 -9.59 -10.56 14.61
N GLY A 100 -10.58 -10.80 13.73
CA GLY A 100 -10.38 -11.50 12.47
C GLY A 100 -9.80 -10.55 11.44
N THR A 101 -8.83 -11.02 10.65
CA THR A 101 -8.15 -10.16 9.68
C THR A 101 -7.67 -10.91 8.45
N ARG A 102 -7.48 -10.17 7.38
CA ARG A 102 -6.71 -10.51 6.18
C ARG A 102 -6.15 -9.25 5.54
N ALA A 103 -5.31 -9.40 4.54
CA ALA A 103 -4.88 -8.30 3.70
C ALA A 103 -5.03 -8.64 2.22
N THR A 104 -5.18 -7.62 1.38
CA THR A 104 -4.87 -7.71 -0.05
C THR A 104 -3.55 -7.03 -0.33
N TRP A 105 -2.89 -7.46 -1.38
CA TRP A 105 -1.70 -6.84 -1.92
C TRP A 105 -1.75 -6.85 -3.43
N LYS A 106 -1.54 -5.69 -4.01
CA LYS A 106 -1.63 -5.46 -5.44
C LYS A 106 -0.29 -5.04 -5.97
N ILE A 107 0.35 -5.91 -6.74
CA ILE A 107 1.56 -5.59 -7.48
C ILE A 107 1.13 -4.72 -8.66
N THR A 108 1.53 -3.45 -8.67
CA THR A 108 1.19 -2.49 -9.72
C THR A 108 2.31 -2.33 -10.73
N ASN A 109 3.55 -2.63 -10.32
CA ASN A 109 4.73 -2.67 -11.16
C ASN A 109 5.74 -3.65 -10.58
N ILE A 110 6.38 -4.44 -11.44
CA ILE A 110 7.48 -5.34 -11.09
C ILE A 110 8.38 -5.52 -12.31
N PRO A 111 9.66 -5.15 -12.24
CA PRO A 111 10.59 -5.33 -13.36
C PRO A 111 11.06 -6.78 -13.51
N GLY A 112 10.87 -7.61 -12.50
CA GLY A 112 11.23 -9.02 -12.41
C GLY A 112 11.48 -9.41 -10.97
N GLY A 113 11.89 -10.65 -10.73
CA GLY A 113 12.04 -11.21 -9.37
C GLY A 113 10.68 -11.49 -8.73
N ASP A 114 10.67 -11.63 -7.40
CA ASP A 114 9.53 -12.07 -6.62
C ASP A 114 9.18 -11.05 -5.54
N VAL A 115 7.89 -10.79 -5.33
CA VAL A 115 7.39 -10.10 -4.15
C VAL A 115 6.87 -11.13 -3.17
N GLN A 116 7.43 -11.16 -1.97
CA GLN A 116 6.98 -11.99 -0.87
C GLN A 116 6.17 -11.15 0.12
N PHE A 117 5.07 -11.72 0.59
CA PHE A 117 4.19 -11.10 1.57
C PHE A 117 3.71 -12.12 2.58
N CYS A 118 4.04 -11.91 3.86
CA CYS A 118 3.64 -12.80 4.95
C CYS A 118 2.66 -12.07 5.88
N TYR A 119 1.39 -12.49 5.89
CA TYR A 119 0.37 -11.94 6.79
C TYR A 119 -0.89 -12.82 6.80
N PRO A 120 -1.58 -12.97 7.94
CA PRO A 120 -1.08 -12.74 9.30
C PRO A 120 -0.14 -13.85 9.76
N SER A 121 -0.17 -15.04 9.16
CA SER A 121 0.60 -16.20 9.61
C SER A 121 1.22 -17.03 8.47
N ALA A 122 0.88 -16.75 7.22
CA ALA A 122 1.37 -17.47 6.05
C ALA A 122 2.02 -16.52 5.06
N CYS A 123 3.04 -17.02 4.35
CA CYS A 123 3.72 -16.30 3.28
C CYS A 123 3.20 -16.72 1.92
N LEU A 124 3.03 -15.75 1.04
CA LEU A 124 2.73 -15.91 -0.37
C LEU A 124 3.81 -15.19 -1.18
N THR A 125 4.11 -15.73 -2.36
CA THR A 125 5.09 -15.13 -3.27
C THR A 125 4.45 -15.02 -4.65
N ASN A 126 4.61 -13.87 -5.29
CA ASN A 126 4.11 -13.64 -6.65
C ASN A 126 5.10 -12.74 -7.42
N ASN A 127 5.13 -12.92 -8.73
CA ASN A 127 6.07 -12.26 -9.64
C ASN A 127 5.40 -11.56 -10.83
N GLU A 128 4.08 -11.41 -10.78
CA GLU A 128 3.29 -10.78 -11.83
C GLU A 128 2.46 -9.62 -11.28
N VAL A 129 2.19 -8.64 -12.15
CA VAL A 129 1.21 -7.57 -11.84
C VAL A 129 -0.15 -8.22 -11.64
N GLY A 130 -0.79 -7.90 -10.50
CA GLY A 130 -2.05 -8.52 -10.12
C GLY A 130 -2.45 -8.15 -8.70
N GLU A 131 -3.65 -8.56 -8.31
CA GLU A 131 -4.17 -8.40 -6.95
C GLU A 131 -4.35 -9.78 -6.30
N TYR A 132 -3.81 -9.91 -5.11
CA TYR A 132 -3.74 -11.15 -4.36
C TYR A 132 -4.31 -10.94 -2.95
N THR A 133 -4.75 -12.02 -2.33
CA THR A 133 -5.35 -11.98 -0.99
C THR A 133 -4.66 -13.02 -0.11
N THR A 134 -4.33 -12.62 1.13
CA THR A 134 -3.77 -13.53 2.13
C THR A 134 -4.83 -14.49 2.67
N ALA A 135 -4.40 -15.54 3.37
CA ALA A 135 -5.30 -16.32 4.20
C ALA A 135 -5.92 -15.45 5.30
N ASN A 136 -7.11 -15.82 5.75
CA ASN A 136 -7.72 -15.25 6.93
C ASN A 136 -6.96 -15.69 8.18
N GLY A 137 -6.88 -14.83 9.20
CA GLY A 137 -6.26 -15.14 10.47
C GLY A 137 -6.82 -14.33 11.62
N LEU A 138 -6.28 -14.55 12.80
CA LEU A 138 -6.62 -13.81 14.02
C LEU A 138 -5.40 -13.01 14.48
N LEU A 139 -5.66 -11.82 15.00
CA LEU A 139 -4.68 -11.00 15.71
C LEU A 139 -5.19 -10.77 17.13
N ALA A 140 -4.38 -11.12 18.13
CA ALA A 140 -4.74 -10.88 19.52
C ALA A 140 -4.83 -9.38 19.83
N GLY A 141 -5.49 -9.03 20.94
CA GLY A 141 -5.55 -7.63 21.38
C GLY A 141 -4.17 -7.06 21.64
N ASN A 142 -3.92 -5.84 21.17
CA ASN A 142 -2.62 -5.13 21.24
C ASN A 142 -1.44 -5.84 20.54
N GLU A 143 -1.68 -6.92 19.83
CA GLU A 143 -0.63 -7.65 19.11
C GLU A 143 -0.04 -6.80 17.98
N LYS A 144 1.29 -6.89 17.84
CA LYS A 144 2.05 -6.35 16.70
C LYS A 144 2.74 -7.52 16.00
N VAL A 145 2.39 -7.76 14.75
CA VAL A 145 2.99 -8.82 13.92
C VAL A 145 3.83 -8.22 12.80
N ASP A 146 4.92 -8.91 12.48
CA ASP A 146 5.78 -8.55 11.34
C ASP A 146 5.02 -8.80 10.04
N LEU A 147 4.94 -7.78 9.20
CA LEU A 147 4.26 -7.85 7.92
C LEU A 147 5.08 -8.61 6.86
N ARG A 148 6.37 -8.73 7.01
CA ARG A 148 7.33 -9.30 6.05
C ARG A 148 6.92 -9.06 4.62
N THR A 149 7.03 -7.83 4.18
CA THR A 149 6.83 -7.45 2.79
C THR A 149 8.17 -7.12 2.16
N GLU A 150 8.51 -7.87 1.12
CA GLU A 150 9.86 -7.91 0.56
C GLU A 150 9.79 -8.06 -0.97
N TRP A 151 10.70 -7.38 -1.65
CA TRP A 151 10.99 -7.66 -3.05
C TRP A 151 12.36 -8.28 -3.16
N ILE A 152 12.43 -9.43 -3.83
CA ILE A 152 13.64 -10.21 -4.11
C ILE A 152 13.87 -10.09 -5.62
N PRO A 153 14.66 -9.11 -6.09
CA PRO A 153 14.99 -8.99 -7.51
C PRO A 153 15.76 -10.24 -7.97
N GLY A 154 15.50 -10.68 -9.19
CA GLY A 154 16.30 -11.70 -9.83
C GLY A 154 17.72 -11.21 -10.16
N GLU A 155 18.56 -12.12 -10.67
CA GLU A 155 19.89 -11.77 -11.17
C GLU A 155 19.78 -10.70 -12.27
N ASP A 156 20.57 -9.63 -12.17
CA ASP A 156 20.57 -8.48 -13.10
C ASP A 156 19.23 -7.76 -13.25
N VAL A 157 18.31 -7.93 -12.30
CA VAL A 157 17.03 -7.21 -12.25
C VAL A 157 17.15 -5.96 -11.40
N TYR A 158 16.93 -4.80 -12.02
CA TYR A 158 17.00 -3.48 -11.40
C TYR A 158 15.74 -2.68 -11.72
N GLY A 159 15.46 -1.64 -10.94
CA GLY A 159 14.32 -0.75 -11.15
C GLY A 159 13.48 -0.57 -9.91
N THR A 160 12.16 -0.49 -10.10
CA THR A 160 11.22 -0.29 -9.00
C THR A 160 10.12 -1.34 -9.07
N ALA A 161 9.92 -2.08 -7.99
CA ALA A 161 8.70 -2.83 -7.77
C ALA A 161 7.75 -2.01 -6.88
N SER A 162 6.47 -1.94 -7.25
CA SER A 162 5.47 -1.15 -6.53
C SER A 162 4.29 -2.02 -6.13
N VAL A 163 3.94 -1.99 -4.85
CA VAL A 163 2.89 -2.82 -4.27
C VAL A 163 1.98 -1.98 -3.37
N VAL A 164 0.67 -2.14 -3.55
CA VAL A 164 -0.35 -1.51 -2.68
C VAL A 164 -0.87 -2.57 -1.73
N TYR A 165 -0.86 -2.31 -0.43
CA TYR A 165 -1.35 -3.18 0.63
C TYR A 165 -2.59 -2.56 1.26
N GLN A 166 -3.60 -3.38 1.56
CA GLN A 166 -4.80 -2.97 2.31
C GLN A 166 -5.15 -4.02 3.36
N LEU A 167 -5.49 -3.55 4.56
CA LEU A 167 -5.93 -4.40 5.67
C LEU A 167 -7.45 -4.50 5.70
N TYR A 168 -7.95 -5.64 6.20
CA TYR A 168 -9.39 -5.89 6.36
C TYR A 168 -9.67 -6.49 7.72
N LEU A 169 -10.78 -6.07 8.31
CA LEU A 169 -11.40 -6.72 9.46
C LEU A 169 -12.46 -7.71 8.99
N LEU A 170 -12.49 -8.86 9.62
CA LEU A 170 -13.40 -9.95 9.30
C LEU A 170 -14.26 -10.31 10.51
N GLU A 171 -15.51 -10.63 10.26
CA GLU A 171 -16.26 -11.42 11.23
C GLU A 171 -15.55 -12.75 11.48
N TYR A 172 -15.58 -13.22 12.71
CA TYR A 172 -15.16 -14.57 13.03
C TYR A 172 -15.98 -15.17 14.16
N SER A 173 -16.03 -16.49 14.22
CA SER A 173 -16.63 -17.23 15.31
C SER A 173 -15.80 -18.47 15.64
N MET A 174 -15.80 -18.84 16.90
CA MET A 174 -15.14 -20.04 17.39
C MET A 174 -16.17 -21.16 17.52
N GLY A 175 -15.95 -22.29 16.86
CA GLY A 175 -16.84 -23.44 16.93
C GLY A 175 -16.09 -24.76 16.75
N LEU A 176 -16.34 -25.73 17.63
CA LEU A 176 -15.75 -27.09 17.58
C LEU A 176 -14.23 -27.12 17.38
N GLY A 177 -13.51 -26.18 18.02
CA GLY A 177 -12.05 -26.07 17.90
C GLY A 177 -11.54 -25.49 16.58
N LYS A 178 -12.43 -24.89 15.77
CA LYS A 178 -12.10 -24.22 14.51
C LYS A 178 -12.53 -22.76 14.57
N VAL A 179 -11.78 -21.92 13.86
CA VAL A 179 -12.17 -20.54 13.57
C VAL A 179 -12.92 -20.54 12.24
N ASN A 180 -14.13 -19.97 12.25
CA ASN A 180 -14.90 -19.72 11.05
C ASN A 180 -14.85 -18.22 10.80
N TYR A 181 -14.44 -17.83 9.59
CA TYR A 181 -14.39 -16.44 9.16
C TYR A 181 -15.62 -16.12 8.32
N GLY A 182 -16.24 -14.98 8.58
CA GLY A 182 -17.39 -14.44 7.86
C GLY A 182 -17.01 -13.31 6.91
N ASP A 183 -17.91 -12.35 6.77
CA ASP A 183 -17.79 -11.23 5.85
C ASP A 183 -16.76 -10.20 6.33
N VAL A 184 -16.36 -9.30 5.41
CA VAL A 184 -15.59 -8.10 5.72
C VAL A 184 -16.49 -7.12 6.46
N ILE A 185 -16.07 -6.71 7.67
CA ILE A 185 -16.81 -5.78 8.53
C ILE A 185 -16.14 -4.42 8.65
N GLY A 186 -14.87 -4.30 8.22
CA GLY A 186 -14.13 -3.04 8.21
C GLY A 186 -13.03 -3.03 7.15
N TYR A 187 -12.82 -1.86 6.57
CA TYR A 187 -11.76 -1.58 5.61
C TYR A 187 -10.68 -0.78 6.32
N GLY A 188 -9.55 -1.42 6.58
CA GLY A 188 -8.40 -0.80 7.23
C GLY A 188 -7.58 0.07 6.26
N PRO A 189 -6.46 0.62 6.75
CA PRO A 189 -5.61 1.52 5.97
C PRO A 189 -5.00 0.84 4.75
N THR A 190 -4.71 1.67 3.76
CA THR A 190 -4.01 1.33 2.52
C THR A 190 -2.67 2.03 2.48
N ILE A 191 -1.61 1.35 2.10
CA ILE A 191 -0.28 1.94 1.87
C ILE A 191 0.28 1.47 0.53
N THR A 192 1.17 2.27 -0.05
CA THR A 192 1.98 1.89 -1.21
C THR A 192 3.42 1.73 -0.80
N VAL A 193 4.05 0.61 -1.15
CA VAL A 193 5.49 0.40 -0.96
C VAL A 193 6.16 0.35 -2.32
N ASN A 194 7.17 1.21 -2.50
CA ASN A 194 8.05 1.20 -3.67
C ASN A 194 9.40 0.65 -3.25
N TYR A 195 9.78 -0.49 -3.76
CA TYR A 195 11.11 -1.08 -3.62
C TYR A 195 11.96 -0.59 -4.78
N ILE A 196 12.98 0.18 -4.50
CA ILE A 196 13.80 0.87 -5.50
C ILE A 196 15.22 0.30 -5.45
N TYR A 197 15.57 -0.50 -6.46
CA TYR A 197 16.90 -1.10 -6.61
C TYR A 197 17.55 -0.57 -7.88
N PRO A 198 18.37 0.49 -7.79
CA PRO A 198 18.97 1.11 -8.97
C PRO A 198 20.05 0.21 -9.58
N ASP A 199 20.15 0.25 -10.90
CA ASP A 199 21.25 -0.39 -11.62
C ASP A 199 22.60 0.17 -11.18
N PRO A 200 23.50 -0.64 -10.60
CA PRO A 200 24.81 -0.20 -10.15
C PRO A 200 25.76 0.21 -11.30
N SER A 201 25.47 -0.22 -12.54
CA SER A 201 26.27 0.16 -13.71
C SER A 201 26.16 1.66 -14.05
N GLY A 202 25.21 2.39 -13.46
CA GLY A 202 24.96 3.80 -13.72
C GLY A 202 24.45 4.11 -15.14
N ILE A 203 24.18 3.08 -15.95
CA ILE A 203 23.57 3.23 -17.29
C ILE A 203 22.07 3.22 -17.10
N ARG A 204 21.47 4.35 -16.75
CA ARG A 204 20.02 4.51 -16.83
C ARG A 204 19.60 4.48 -18.29
N GLU A 205 18.87 3.48 -18.72
CA GLU A 205 18.02 3.63 -19.88
C GLU A 205 17.03 4.76 -19.56
N ALA A 206 17.10 5.82 -20.35
CA ALA A 206 16.21 6.97 -20.21
C ALA A 206 14.78 6.53 -20.56
N SER A 207 14.03 6.08 -19.56
CA SER A 207 12.58 5.97 -19.67
C SER A 207 12.00 7.38 -19.79
N SER A 208 11.71 7.75 -21.03
CA SER A 208 11.26 9.10 -21.42
C SER A 208 9.77 9.26 -21.17
N THR A 209 9.40 10.05 -20.17
CA THR A 209 8.08 10.69 -20.15
C THR A 209 8.12 12.14 -19.61
N THR A 210 9.25 12.80 -19.72
CA THR A 210 9.31 14.26 -19.78
C THR A 210 10.15 14.63 -20.97
N VAL A 211 9.60 15.44 -21.87
CA VAL A 211 10.33 15.98 -23.03
C VAL A 211 11.38 16.95 -22.48
N ASN A 212 12.46 16.40 -21.93
CA ASN A 212 13.56 17.18 -21.43
C ASN A 212 14.45 17.57 -22.64
N ARG A 213 14.48 18.86 -22.96
CA ARG A 213 15.11 19.39 -24.16
C ARG A 213 16.63 19.40 -24.02
N VAL A 214 17.35 18.96 -25.07
CA VAL A 214 18.79 19.11 -25.18
C VAL A 214 19.13 20.57 -25.42
N VAL A 215 19.86 21.22 -24.51
CA VAL A 215 20.29 22.61 -24.64
C VAL A 215 21.69 22.73 -25.22
N GLU A 216 22.56 21.76 -24.95
CA GLU A 216 23.93 21.73 -25.49
C GLU A 216 24.34 20.29 -25.77
N ARG A 217 25.20 20.12 -26.78
CA ARG A 217 25.76 18.83 -27.17
C ARG A 217 27.29 18.96 -27.34
N TYR A 218 28.02 17.96 -26.87
CA TYR A 218 29.47 17.89 -27.00
C TYR A 218 29.86 16.52 -27.56
N ASN A 219 30.97 16.48 -28.32
CA ASN A 219 31.61 15.22 -28.74
C ASN A 219 32.50 14.65 -27.62
N ALA A 220 33.12 13.48 -27.87
CA ALA A 220 34.01 12.83 -26.90
C ALA A 220 35.24 13.66 -26.52
N SER A 221 35.65 14.62 -27.36
CA SER A 221 36.77 15.53 -27.12
C SER A 221 36.39 16.78 -26.32
N GLY A 222 35.06 16.92 -25.96
CA GLY A 222 34.55 18.08 -25.23
C GLY A 222 34.22 19.28 -26.11
N GLU A 223 34.27 19.14 -27.41
CA GLU A 223 33.95 20.19 -28.39
C GLU A 223 32.43 20.27 -28.54
N ARG A 224 31.89 21.50 -28.51
CA ARG A 224 30.45 21.74 -28.72
C ARG A 224 30.05 21.49 -30.15
N ILE A 225 29.03 20.66 -30.37
CA ILE A 225 28.52 20.29 -31.70
C ILE A 225 27.02 20.59 -31.82
N SER A 226 26.57 21.02 -32.98
CA SER A 226 25.19 21.34 -33.25
C SER A 226 24.34 20.11 -33.59
N ASN A 227 24.96 19.10 -34.22
CA ASN A 227 24.29 17.89 -34.67
C ASN A 227 24.93 16.65 -34.06
N PRO A 228 24.20 15.52 -33.92
CA PRO A 228 24.77 14.25 -33.50
C PRO A 228 25.91 13.83 -34.44
N VAL A 229 27.03 13.39 -33.84
CA VAL A 229 28.15 12.80 -34.62
C VAL A 229 28.33 11.33 -34.19
N LYS A 230 28.86 10.52 -35.10
CA LYS A 230 29.15 9.12 -34.85
C LYS A 230 30.10 8.99 -33.66
N GLY A 231 29.78 8.06 -32.74
CA GLY A 231 30.50 7.85 -31.50
C GLY A 231 29.81 8.47 -30.27
N VAL A 232 30.59 8.81 -29.26
CA VAL A 232 30.06 9.33 -27.99
C VAL A 232 29.68 10.81 -28.13
N ASN A 233 28.41 11.10 -27.77
CA ASN A 233 27.90 12.46 -27.63
C ASN A 233 27.48 12.69 -26.17
N ILE A 234 27.86 13.84 -25.61
CA ILE A 234 27.49 14.28 -24.27
C ILE A 234 26.42 15.36 -24.41
N LEU A 235 25.24 15.13 -23.82
CA LEU A 235 24.08 16.01 -23.92
C LEU A 235 23.89 16.72 -22.57
N LYS A 236 23.81 18.04 -22.59
CA LYS A 236 23.35 18.83 -21.46
C LYS A 236 21.86 19.12 -21.63
N MET A 237 21.07 18.75 -20.65
CA MET A 237 19.62 18.87 -20.69
C MET A 237 19.14 20.15 -20.02
N GLU A 238 17.91 20.56 -20.30
CA GLU A 238 17.32 21.79 -19.76
C GLU A 238 17.17 21.78 -18.23
N ASP A 239 17.02 20.58 -17.62
CA ASP A 239 17.00 20.37 -16.17
C ASP A 239 18.40 20.39 -15.50
N GLY A 240 19.46 20.70 -16.28
CA GLY A 240 20.85 20.71 -15.83
C GLY A 240 21.51 19.32 -15.80
N SER A 241 20.79 18.25 -16.06
CA SER A 241 21.36 16.90 -16.13
C SER A 241 22.25 16.72 -17.37
N VAL A 242 23.23 15.80 -17.28
CA VAL A 242 24.14 15.47 -18.38
C VAL A 242 23.90 14.00 -18.77
N ARG A 243 23.71 13.74 -20.05
CA ARG A 243 23.52 12.38 -20.61
C ARG A 243 24.59 12.04 -21.62
N LYS A 244 25.06 10.79 -21.61
CA LYS A 244 25.99 10.23 -22.59
C LYS A 244 25.22 9.34 -23.55
N VAL A 245 25.31 9.60 -24.85
CA VAL A 245 24.64 8.85 -25.92
C VAL A 245 25.67 8.38 -26.94
N VAL A 246 25.56 7.14 -27.39
CA VAL A 246 26.38 6.60 -28.47
C VAL A 246 25.57 6.62 -29.76
N VAL A 247 26.05 7.36 -30.76
CA VAL A 247 25.47 7.42 -32.11
C VAL A 247 26.23 6.44 -33.03
N ARG A 248 25.52 5.49 -33.59
CA ARG A 248 26.05 4.44 -34.47
C ARG A 248 26.09 4.87 -35.92
#